data_e6b9d7b0908197b35c234937c2c2249f
#
_entry.id   e6b9d7b0908197b35c234937c2c2249f
#
_cell.length_a   1.000
_cell.length_b   1.000
_cell.length_c   1.000
_cell.angle_alpha   90.00
_cell.angle_beta   90.00
_cell.angle_gamma   90.00
#
_symmetry.space_group_name_H-M   'P 1'
#
loop_
_entity.id
_entity.type
_entity.pdbx_description
1 polymer ?
#
loop_
_entity_poly.entity_id
_entity_poly.type
_entity_poly.pdbx_seq_one_letter_code
_entity_poly.pdbx_strand_id
1 'polypeptide(L)'
;MTMQVEKLDATFGARVTGVALGSISDTDFDQIYDLWLEHALLVFPAQHLMKDEQKAFANRFGELEFELSPIGNVKKDGSLRANDESDSVVQILKGNEGWHYDSTYVEVQALATVFTAHHVPSKGGQTGWADMRAGYTALDADLKTKIEGLSAYHSLYHSQRKIGHDPKTGSGYGFDDQEPPLRPLVKIHPETGIPALLIGRHAYGLTGLAEKESEKLLRELTDFVCQAPRLYLHSWTVGDAILWDNRCLMHRAYPWDFSE
;
A
#
# COMPACT_ATOMS: atom_id res chain seq x y z
N MET A 1 -14.99 16.98 -20.30
CA MET A 1 -15.98 16.56 -19.27
C MET A 1 -15.58 17.23 -17.98
N THR A 2 -16.50 17.53 -17.07
CA THR A 2 -16.15 18.15 -15.78
C THR A 2 -15.84 17.05 -14.79
N MET A 3 -14.70 17.13 -14.11
CA MET A 3 -14.30 16.21 -13.03
C MET A 3 -15.33 16.25 -11.90
N GLN A 4 -15.76 15.08 -11.42
CA GLN A 4 -16.68 14.94 -10.29
C GLN A 4 -15.97 14.13 -9.20
N VAL A 5 -16.15 14.54 -7.96
CA VAL A 5 -15.49 13.96 -6.79
C VAL A 5 -16.55 13.55 -5.77
N GLU A 6 -16.56 12.29 -5.38
CA GLU A 6 -17.44 11.71 -4.37
C GLU A 6 -16.61 11.09 -3.27
N LYS A 7 -16.79 11.52 -2.02
CA LYS A 7 -16.08 10.93 -0.87
C LYS A 7 -16.49 9.49 -0.66
N LEU A 8 -15.52 8.63 -0.32
CA LEU A 8 -15.79 7.26 0.06
C LEU A 8 -16.36 7.19 1.49
N ASP A 9 -17.06 6.10 1.81
CA ASP A 9 -17.56 5.84 3.18
C ASP A 9 -16.43 5.38 4.11
N ALA A 10 -15.49 6.28 4.35
CA ALA A 10 -14.34 6.09 5.21
C ALA A 10 -13.78 7.46 5.66
N THR A 11 -12.79 7.48 6.56
CA THR A 11 -12.11 8.72 6.96
C THR A 11 -11.28 9.36 5.85
N PHE A 12 -11.13 8.69 4.70
CA PHE A 12 -10.29 9.06 3.58
C PHE A 12 -10.86 8.52 2.28
N GLY A 13 -10.27 8.96 1.17
CA GLY A 13 -10.55 8.46 -0.15
C GLY A 13 -11.70 9.17 -0.86
N ALA A 14 -11.57 9.25 -2.19
CA ALA A 14 -12.60 9.76 -3.07
C ALA A 14 -12.67 8.95 -4.38
N ARG A 15 -13.87 8.85 -4.95
CA ARG A 15 -14.12 8.39 -6.31
C ARG A 15 -14.08 9.60 -7.23
N VAL A 16 -13.29 9.53 -8.28
CA VAL A 16 -13.12 10.61 -9.25
C VAL A 16 -13.58 10.12 -10.62
N THR A 17 -14.51 10.85 -11.24
CA THR A 17 -15.03 10.56 -12.58
C THR A 17 -14.97 11.80 -13.48
N GLY A 18 -15.22 11.63 -14.77
CA GLY A 18 -15.16 12.75 -15.73
C GLY A 18 -13.76 13.17 -16.14
N VAL A 19 -12.74 12.32 -15.87
CA VAL A 19 -11.34 12.50 -16.29
C VAL A 19 -10.83 11.26 -16.99
N ALA A 20 -9.95 11.41 -17.96
CA ALA A 20 -9.24 10.33 -18.64
C ALA A 20 -7.76 10.39 -18.28
N LEU A 21 -7.27 9.46 -17.46
CA LEU A 21 -5.89 9.47 -16.96
C LEU A 21 -4.85 9.24 -18.06
N GLY A 22 -5.20 8.46 -19.10
CA GLY A 22 -4.30 8.15 -20.22
C GLY A 22 -3.97 9.37 -21.10
N SER A 23 -4.78 10.46 -21.00
CA SER A 23 -4.59 11.71 -21.76
C SER A 23 -4.82 12.95 -20.90
N ILE A 24 -4.43 12.85 -19.63
CA ILE A 24 -4.68 13.91 -18.65
C ILE A 24 -3.95 15.21 -18.99
N SER A 25 -4.67 16.35 -18.91
CA SER A 25 -4.07 17.68 -19.03
C SER A 25 -3.29 18.06 -17.77
N ASP A 26 -2.40 19.07 -17.89
CA ASP A 26 -1.67 19.59 -16.73
C ASP A 26 -2.63 20.16 -15.66
N THR A 27 -3.65 20.90 -16.10
CA THR A 27 -4.66 21.47 -15.20
C THR A 27 -5.44 20.39 -14.45
N ASP A 28 -5.85 19.30 -15.13
CA ASP A 28 -6.56 18.20 -14.47
C ASP A 28 -5.62 17.43 -13.53
N PHE A 29 -4.35 17.30 -13.91
CA PHE A 29 -3.35 16.67 -13.04
C PHE A 29 -3.16 17.46 -11.75
N ASP A 30 -3.02 18.78 -11.83
CA ASP A 30 -2.87 19.65 -10.65
C ASP A 30 -4.06 19.47 -9.70
N GLN A 31 -5.28 19.41 -10.24
CA GLN A 31 -6.49 19.11 -9.45
C GLN A 31 -6.45 17.71 -8.81
N ILE A 32 -6.00 16.69 -9.56
CA ILE A 32 -5.83 15.33 -9.01
C ILE A 32 -4.77 15.32 -7.91
N TYR A 33 -3.70 16.07 -8.06
CA TYR A 33 -2.63 16.14 -7.05
C TYR A 33 -3.16 16.73 -5.73
N ASP A 34 -3.92 17.83 -5.81
CA ASP A 34 -4.55 18.46 -4.65
C ASP A 34 -5.57 17.50 -3.98
N LEU A 35 -6.42 16.83 -4.78
CA LEU A 35 -7.35 15.83 -4.28
C LEU A 35 -6.65 14.63 -3.64
N TRP A 36 -5.51 14.21 -4.19
CA TRP A 36 -4.72 13.12 -3.64
C TRP A 36 -4.11 13.50 -2.28
N LEU A 37 -3.61 14.71 -2.12
CA LEU A 37 -3.13 15.20 -0.82
C LEU A 37 -4.27 15.29 0.21
N GLU A 38 -5.46 15.73 -0.19
CA GLU A 38 -6.63 15.82 0.68
C GLU A 38 -7.14 14.43 1.09
N HIS A 39 -7.36 13.56 0.11
CA HIS A 39 -8.06 12.29 0.31
C HIS A 39 -7.13 11.08 0.49
N ALA A 40 -5.87 11.16 0.12
CA ALA A 40 -4.84 10.12 0.15
C ALA A 40 -5.11 8.88 -0.74
N LEU A 41 -6.36 8.61 -1.12
CA LEU A 41 -6.77 7.54 -2.02
C LEU A 41 -7.75 8.09 -3.05
N LEU A 42 -7.45 7.88 -4.33
CA LEU A 42 -8.36 8.23 -5.43
C LEU A 42 -8.68 6.99 -6.26
N VAL A 43 -9.97 6.73 -6.42
CA VAL A 43 -10.51 5.64 -7.24
C VAL A 43 -11.03 6.22 -8.54
N PHE A 44 -10.51 5.75 -9.66
CA PHE A 44 -10.88 6.16 -11.01
C PHE A 44 -11.51 4.96 -11.73
N PRO A 45 -12.85 4.86 -11.81
CA PRO A 45 -13.52 3.76 -12.50
C PRO A 45 -13.28 3.77 -14.01
N ALA A 46 -13.25 2.59 -14.63
CA ALA A 46 -13.29 2.36 -16.07
C ALA A 46 -12.26 3.18 -16.90
N GLN A 47 -11.03 3.31 -16.39
CA GLN A 47 -9.96 4.01 -17.09
C GLN A 47 -9.33 3.18 -18.20
N HIS A 48 -9.29 1.86 -18.06
CA HIS A 48 -8.71 0.91 -19.03
C HIS A 48 -7.33 1.31 -19.54
N LEU A 49 -6.47 1.82 -18.63
CA LEU A 49 -5.14 2.31 -19.00
C LEU A 49 -4.28 1.23 -19.65
N MET A 50 -3.69 1.58 -20.78
CA MET A 50 -2.59 0.80 -21.35
C MET A 50 -1.33 0.99 -20.51
N LYS A 51 -0.36 0.07 -20.62
CA LYS A 51 0.87 0.09 -19.81
C LYS A 51 1.62 1.43 -19.91
N ASP A 52 1.76 1.97 -21.11
CA ASP A 52 2.48 3.23 -21.32
C ASP A 52 1.70 4.44 -20.76
N GLU A 53 0.36 4.40 -20.82
CA GLU A 53 -0.49 5.42 -20.20
C GLU A 53 -0.40 5.39 -18.67
N GLN A 54 -0.42 4.18 -18.07
CA GLN A 54 -0.22 4.01 -16.63
C GLN A 54 1.15 4.55 -16.19
N LYS A 55 2.23 4.22 -16.93
CA LYS A 55 3.58 4.73 -16.68
C LYS A 55 3.63 6.26 -16.80
N ALA A 56 3.05 6.81 -17.88
CA ALA A 56 3.04 8.25 -18.11
C ALA A 56 2.32 8.99 -16.97
N PHE A 57 1.18 8.47 -16.52
CA PHE A 57 0.45 9.04 -15.38
C PHE A 57 1.25 8.92 -14.08
N ALA A 58 1.82 7.76 -13.77
CA ALA A 58 2.60 7.54 -12.56
C ALA A 58 3.87 8.43 -12.52
N ASN A 59 4.55 8.63 -13.63
CA ASN A 59 5.72 9.52 -13.75
C ASN A 59 5.42 11.00 -13.41
N ARG A 60 4.15 11.41 -13.42
CA ARG A 60 3.76 12.76 -13.00
C ARG A 60 3.99 13.01 -11.50
N PHE A 61 4.02 11.95 -10.68
CA PHE A 61 4.26 12.02 -9.23
C PHE A 61 5.75 11.96 -8.87
N GLY A 62 6.61 11.53 -9.78
CA GLY A 62 8.05 11.39 -9.59
C GLY A 62 8.64 10.29 -10.46
N GLU A 63 9.94 10.06 -10.31
CA GLU A 63 10.64 8.97 -10.99
C GLU A 63 10.09 7.61 -10.51
N LEU A 64 9.87 6.69 -11.46
CA LEU A 64 9.41 5.35 -11.12
C LEU A 64 10.54 4.56 -10.45
N GLU A 65 10.25 3.94 -9.34
CA GLU A 65 11.19 3.07 -8.62
C GLU A 65 11.57 1.83 -9.44
N PHE A 66 10.63 1.31 -10.23
CA PHE A 66 10.84 0.22 -11.19
C PHE A 66 9.76 0.24 -12.28
N GLU A 67 9.98 -0.55 -13.31
CA GLU A 67 8.98 -0.81 -14.35
C GLU A 67 7.71 -1.44 -13.75
N LEU A 68 6.61 -1.46 -14.52
CA LEU A 68 5.34 -2.06 -14.06
C LEU A 68 5.53 -3.49 -13.55
N SER A 69 5.12 -3.72 -12.32
CA SER A 69 5.14 -5.04 -11.69
C SER A 69 3.72 -5.62 -11.66
N PRO A 70 3.43 -6.70 -12.42
CA PRO A 70 2.13 -7.35 -12.35
C PRO A 70 1.96 -8.06 -11.00
N ILE A 71 0.85 -7.77 -10.33
CA ILE A 71 0.44 -8.43 -9.09
C ILE A 71 -0.70 -9.38 -9.42
N GLY A 72 -0.43 -10.69 -9.39
CA GLY A 72 -1.43 -11.71 -9.72
C GLY A 72 -0.83 -13.07 -9.98
N ASN A 73 -1.70 -14.06 -10.13
CA ASN A 73 -1.33 -15.46 -10.43
C ASN A 73 -1.26 -15.77 -11.93
N VAL A 74 -1.47 -14.79 -12.81
CA VAL A 74 -1.36 -14.94 -14.27
C VAL A 74 0.11 -14.91 -14.68
N LYS A 75 0.60 -15.95 -15.34
CA LYS A 75 1.95 -16.04 -15.89
C LYS A 75 2.08 -15.25 -17.20
N LYS A 76 3.33 -15.04 -17.64
CA LYS A 76 3.63 -14.34 -18.92
C LYS A 76 3.02 -15.00 -20.16
N ASP A 77 2.81 -16.31 -20.12
CA ASP A 77 2.18 -17.09 -21.19
C ASP A 77 0.65 -17.12 -21.12
N GLY A 78 0.05 -16.41 -20.15
CA GLY A 78 -1.38 -16.37 -19.92
C GLY A 78 -1.94 -17.51 -19.08
N SER A 79 -1.14 -18.53 -18.73
CA SER A 79 -1.58 -19.60 -17.83
C SER A 79 -1.63 -19.13 -16.37
N LEU A 80 -2.45 -19.78 -15.55
CA LEU A 80 -2.54 -19.49 -14.14
C LEU A 80 -1.45 -20.23 -13.35
N ARG A 81 -0.95 -19.59 -12.28
CA ARG A 81 -0.16 -20.26 -11.25
C ARG A 81 -1.08 -21.06 -10.34
N ALA A 82 -0.67 -22.29 -10.05
CA ALA A 82 -1.30 -23.02 -8.97
C ALA A 82 -1.00 -22.35 -7.62
N ASN A 83 -1.87 -22.56 -6.64
CA ASN A 83 -1.62 -22.14 -5.25
C ASN A 83 -0.59 -23.11 -4.61
N ASP A 84 0.65 -22.98 -5.03
CA ASP A 84 1.78 -23.82 -4.60
C ASP A 84 2.69 -23.03 -3.66
N GLU A 85 2.79 -23.47 -2.42
CA GLU A 85 3.64 -22.81 -1.40
C GLU A 85 5.14 -22.89 -1.70
N SER A 86 5.58 -23.73 -2.64
CA SER A 86 6.98 -23.74 -3.11
C SER A 86 7.28 -22.66 -4.16
N ASP A 87 6.24 -22.05 -4.78
CA ASP A 87 6.39 -20.95 -5.74
C ASP A 87 6.62 -19.62 -4.99
N SER A 88 7.78 -19.00 -5.19
CA SER A 88 8.16 -17.75 -4.55
C SER A 88 7.20 -16.59 -4.87
N VAL A 89 6.59 -16.55 -6.05
CA VAL A 89 5.59 -15.55 -6.43
C VAL A 89 4.32 -15.74 -5.60
N VAL A 90 3.87 -16.97 -5.40
CA VAL A 90 2.72 -17.30 -4.54
C VAL A 90 2.99 -16.87 -3.10
N GLN A 91 4.19 -17.10 -2.59
CA GLN A 91 4.59 -16.64 -1.26
C GLN A 91 4.59 -15.11 -1.12
N ILE A 92 5.05 -14.39 -2.15
CA ILE A 92 4.99 -12.93 -2.17
C ILE A 92 3.53 -12.45 -2.17
N LEU A 93 2.66 -13.04 -3.00
CA LEU A 93 1.24 -12.72 -3.06
C LEU A 93 0.55 -12.96 -1.71
N LYS A 94 0.80 -14.09 -1.05
CA LYS A 94 0.34 -14.37 0.32
C LYS A 94 0.89 -13.35 1.33
N GLY A 95 2.14 -12.92 1.14
CA GLY A 95 2.72 -11.86 1.94
C GLY A 95 1.92 -10.55 1.87
N ASN A 96 1.41 -10.20 0.69
CA ASN A 96 0.62 -8.98 0.50
C ASN A 96 -0.75 -9.00 1.18
N GLU A 97 -1.16 -10.14 1.74
CA GLU A 97 -2.34 -10.24 2.60
C GLU A 97 -2.14 -9.64 4.01
N GLY A 98 -0.90 -9.36 4.41
CA GLY A 98 -0.60 -8.62 5.65
C GLY A 98 -0.63 -7.10 5.41
N TRP A 99 -1.14 -6.32 6.37
CA TRP A 99 -1.13 -4.86 6.30
C TRP A 99 0.28 -4.30 6.15
N HIS A 100 0.54 -3.49 5.13
CA HIS A 100 1.87 -2.95 4.83
C HIS A 100 1.82 -1.61 4.09
N TYR A 101 2.95 -0.95 4.10
CA TYR A 101 3.34 0.10 3.17
C TYR A 101 4.29 -0.49 2.14
N ASP A 102 4.29 0.00 0.92
CA ASP A 102 5.31 -0.35 -0.06
C ASP A 102 6.67 0.27 0.32
N SER A 103 7.73 -0.45 0.02
CA SER A 103 9.12 0.03 0.02
C SER A 103 9.62 0.63 1.34
N THR A 104 8.98 0.36 2.48
CA THR A 104 9.51 0.83 3.78
C THR A 104 10.80 0.15 4.20
N TYR A 105 11.14 -0.97 3.57
CA TYR A 105 12.31 -1.81 3.83
C TYR A 105 13.53 -1.48 2.95
N VAL A 106 13.43 -0.49 2.06
CA VAL A 106 14.55 0.06 1.28
C VAL A 106 14.83 1.50 1.70
N GLU A 107 15.96 2.07 1.28
CA GLU A 107 16.39 3.40 1.72
C GLU A 107 15.37 4.49 1.39
N VAL A 108 14.89 4.54 0.16
CA VAL A 108 13.88 5.49 -0.30
C VAL A 108 12.51 4.81 -0.33
N GLN A 109 11.61 5.25 0.53
CA GLN A 109 10.24 4.75 0.56
C GLN A 109 9.46 5.24 -0.66
N ALA A 110 8.64 4.38 -1.28
CA ALA A 110 7.73 4.78 -2.33
C ALA A 110 6.80 5.93 -1.89
N LEU A 111 6.65 6.93 -2.76
CA LEU A 111 5.80 8.11 -2.52
C LEU A 111 4.32 7.77 -2.71
N ALA A 112 4.00 7.21 -3.87
CA ALA A 112 2.66 6.88 -4.32
C ALA A 112 2.67 5.59 -5.13
N THR A 113 1.51 4.97 -5.27
CA THR A 113 1.34 3.83 -6.17
C THR A 113 0.12 4.07 -7.06
N VAL A 114 0.29 3.81 -8.36
CA VAL A 114 -0.79 3.75 -9.35
C VAL A 114 -1.01 2.29 -9.70
N PHE A 115 -2.17 1.76 -9.33
CA PHE A 115 -2.53 0.37 -9.56
C PHE A 115 -3.74 0.28 -10.49
N THR A 116 -3.68 -0.61 -11.51
CA THR A 116 -4.73 -0.79 -12.51
C THR A 116 -5.17 -2.24 -12.60
N ALA A 117 -6.48 -2.46 -12.76
CA ALA A 117 -7.07 -3.80 -12.85
C ALA A 117 -7.21 -4.25 -14.31
N HIS A 118 -6.42 -5.25 -14.71
CA HIS A 118 -6.50 -5.88 -16.04
C HIS A 118 -7.26 -7.21 -16.03
N HIS A 119 -7.12 -7.97 -14.95
CA HIS A 119 -7.82 -9.23 -14.68
C HIS A 119 -8.33 -9.18 -13.25
N VAL A 120 -9.55 -9.63 -13.03
CA VAL A 120 -10.21 -9.61 -11.72
C VAL A 120 -10.88 -10.96 -11.50
N PRO A 121 -10.66 -11.63 -10.37
CA PRO A 121 -11.35 -12.88 -10.05
C PRO A 121 -12.85 -12.64 -9.83
N SER A 122 -13.67 -13.67 -10.00
CA SER A 122 -15.13 -13.57 -9.81
C SER A 122 -15.51 -13.32 -8.35
N LYS A 123 -14.65 -13.73 -7.40
CA LYS A 123 -14.82 -13.55 -5.96
C LYS A 123 -13.47 -13.33 -5.27
N GLY A 124 -13.46 -12.52 -4.24
CA GLY A 124 -12.23 -12.19 -3.52
C GLY A 124 -11.38 -11.18 -4.26
N GLY A 125 -10.07 -11.16 -3.99
CA GLY A 125 -9.10 -10.29 -4.65
C GLY A 125 -9.30 -8.79 -4.39
N GLN A 126 -10.11 -8.41 -3.40
CA GLN A 126 -10.23 -7.01 -2.99
C GLN A 126 -8.89 -6.47 -2.49
N THR A 127 -8.76 -5.15 -2.50
CA THR A 127 -7.69 -4.47 -1.79
C THR A 127 -8.27 -3.60 -0.69
N GLY A 128 -7.70 -3.70 0.51
CA GLY A 128 -8.05 -2.85 1.64
C GLY A 128 -6.99 -1.79 1.86
N TRP A 129 -7.41 -0.56 2.20
CA TRP A 129 -6.54 0.52 2.66
C TRP A 129 -6.97 0.98 4.04
N ALA A 130 -6.00 1.42 4.85
CA ALA A 130 -6.22 1.92 6.19
C ALA A 130 -5.52 3.27 6.39
N ASP A 131 -6.28 4.25 6.93
CA ASP A 131 -5.79 5.63 7.17
C ASP A 131 -4.99 5.72 8.46
N MET A 132 -3.68 5.78 8.31
CA MET A 132 -2.74 5.88 9.43
C MET A 132 -2.73 7.26 10.08
N ARG A 133 -3.23 8.30 9.40
CA ARG A 133 -3.42 9.66 9.94
C ARG A 133 -4.58 9.67 10.93
N ALA A 134 -5.74 9.18 10.48
CA ALA A 134 -6.92 9.03 11.34
C ALA A 134 -6.66 8.02 12.46
N GLY A 135 -5.87 6.97 12.18
CA GLY A 135 -5.42 6.02 13.18
C GLY A 135 -4.63 6.67 14.31
N TYR A 136 -3.60 7.44 13.98
CA TYR A 136 -2.82 8.19 14.97
C TYR A 136 -3.69 9.19 15.75
N THR A 137 -4.56 9.93 15.05
CA THR A 137 -5.44 10.92 15.66
C THR A 137 -6.35 10.28 16.71
N ALA A 138 -6.87 9.07 16.45
CA ALA A 138 -7.79 8.34 17.29
C ALA A 138 -7.13 7.64 18.51
N LEU A 139 -5.80 7.54 18.58
CA LEU A 139 -5.12 7.01 19.75
C LEU A 139 -5.38 7.89 20.98
N ASP A 140 -5.50 7.29 22.14
CA ASP A 140 -5.55 7.98 23.41
C ASP A 140 -4.20 8.66 23.76
N ALA A 141 -4.19 9.53 24.75
CA ALA A 141 -3.01 10.29 25.16
C ALA A 141 -1.89 9.38 25.70
N ASP A 142 -2.25 8.32 26.42
CA ASP A 142 -1.28 7.42 27.04
C ASP A 142 -0.55 6.61 25.96
N LEU A 143 -1.28 6.13 24.97
CA LEU A 143 -0.71 5.38 23.86
C LEU A 143 0.15 6.29 22.95
N LYS A 144 -0.29 7.53 22.69
CA LYS A 144 0.52 8.53 21.97
C LYS A 144 1.84 8.79 22.70
N THR A 145 1.79 9.02 24.02
CA THR A 145 2.99 9.21 24.85
C THR A 145 3.89 7.97 24.82
N LYS A 146 3.30 6.78 24.89
CA LYS A 146 4.05 5.50 24.85
C LYS A 146 4.82 5.30 23.54
N ILE A 147 4.27 5.72 22.41
CA ILE A 147 4.90 5.54 21.09
C ILE A 147 5.76 6.73 20.66
N GLU A 148 5.73 7.82 21.40
CA GLU A 148 6.52 9.01 21.11
C GLU A 148 8.02 8.67 21.11
N GLY A 149 8.72 9.06 20.06
CA GLY A 149 10.15 8.81 19.89
C GLY A 149 10.54 7.37 19.59
N LEU A 150 9.60 6.40 19.57
CA LEU A 150 9.92 5.05 19.18
C LEU A 150 10.17 4.97 17.66
N SER A 151 11.09 4.08 17.30
CA SER A 151 11.39 3.72 15.91
C SER A 151 11.38 2.19 15.77
N ALA A 152 11.06 1.72 14.56
CA ALA A 152 11.10 0.31 14.20
C ALA A 152 12.07 0.06 13.05
N TYR A 153 12.73 -1.09 13.03
CA TYR A 153 13.38 -1.59 11.84
C TYR A 153 12.33 -2.08 10.85
N HIS A 154 12.58 -1.90 9.55
CA HIS A 154 11.70 -2.39 8.48
C HIS A 154 12.44 -3.38 7.58
N SER A 155 11.89 -4.59 7.41
CA SER A 155 12.52 -5.63 6.61
C SER A 155 11.49 -6.50 5.88
N LEU A 156 11.70 -6.67 4.58
CA LEU A 156 10.94 -7.61 3.76
C LEU A 156 11.29 -9.06 4.15
N TYR A 157 12.57 -9.36 4.43
CA TYR A 157 13.00 -10.66 4.94
C TYR A 157 12.29 -11.07 6.22
N HIS A 158 12.24 -10.14 7.21
CA HIS A 158 11.56 -10.40 8.48
C HIS A 158 10.08 -10.77 8.25
N SER A 159 9.39 -10.00 7.45
CA SER A 159 7.96 -10.20 7.19
C SER A 159 7.66 -11.45 6.35
N GLN A 160 8.53 -11.82 5.43
CA GLN A 160 8.40 -13.05 4.64
C GLN A 160 8.70 -14.30 5.48
N ARG A 161 9.73 -14.27 6.33
CA ARG A 161 10.02 -15.36 7.24
C ARG A 161 8.88 -15.66 8.22
N LYS A 162 8.14 -14.63 8.65
CA LYS A 162 6.95 -14.81 9.51
C LYS A 162 5.84 -15.62 8.86
N ILE A 163 5.78 -15.70 7.55
CA ILE A 163 4.81 -16.52 6.80
C ILE A 163 5.42 -17.80 6.24
N GLY A 164 6.64 -18.16 6.69
CA GLY A 164 7.32 -19.39 6.26
C GLY A 164 8.10 -19.27 4.95
N HIS A 165 8.20 -18.08 4.34
CA HIS A 165 9.00 -17.84 3.15
C HIS A 165 10.38 -17.28 3.52
N ASP A 166 11.45 -17.99 3.16
CA ASP A 166 12.85 -17.56 3.36
C ASP A 166 13.51 -17.23 2.01
N PRO A 167 13.31 -16.00 1.49
CA PRO A 167 13.85 -15.59 0.21
C PRO A 167 15.38 -15.46 0.26
N LYS A 168 16.02 -15.75 -0.88
CA LYS A 168 17.46 -15.58 -1.04
C LYS A 168 17.79 -14.13 -1.38
N THR A 169 18.96 -13.66 -0.93
CA THR A 169 19.50 -12.36 -1.33
C THR A 169 19.63 -12.28 -2.86
N GLY A 170 19.20 -11.18 -3.44
CA GLY A 170 19.17 -10.96 -4.88
C GLY A 170 18.05 -11.68 -5.63
N SER A 171 17.11 -12.33 -4.92
CA SER A 171 16.00 -13.05 -5.58
C SER A 171 14.89 -12.15 -6.12
N GLY A 172 14.90 -10.86 -5.80
CA GLY A 172 13.92 -9.88 -6.26
C GLY A 172 14.05 -8.56 -5.51
N TYR A 173 13.20 -7.61 -5.87
CA TYR A 173 13.13 -6.30 -5.25
C TYR A 173 12.96 -6.38 -3.72
N GLY A 174 13.77 -5.62 -2.99
CA GLY A 174 13.75 -5.58 -1.52
C GLY A 174 14.43 -6.76 -0.85
N PHE A 175 15.02 -7.69 -1.61
CA PHE A 175 15.84 -8.79 -1.11
C PHE A 175 17.33 -8.54 -1.37
N ASP A 176 17.77 -7.33 -1.08
CA ASP A 176 19.16 -6.91 -1.21
C ASP A 176 19.93 -7.11 0.09
N ASP A 177 21.26 -7.16 0.01
CA ASP A 177 22.16 -7.22 1.17
C ASP A 177 22.34 -5.80 1.73
N GLN A 178 21.35 -5.33 2.47
CA GLN A 178 21.34 -4.01 3.10
C GLN A 178 20.84 -4.09 4.53
N GLU A 179 21.34 -3.21 5.38
CA GLU A 179 20.83 -3.07 6.74
C GLU A 179 19.39 -2.58 6.72
N PRO A 180 18.49 -3.20 7.50
CA PRO A 180 17.10 -2.75 7.58
C PRO A 180 17.01 -1.29 8.04
N PRO A 181 16.35 -0.40 7.30
CA PRO A 181 16.20 0.99 7.70
C PRO A 181 15.43 1.10 9.02
N LEU A 182 15.92 1.97 9.91
CA LEU A 182 15.25 2.36 11.15
C LEU A 182 14.35 3.56 10.87
N ARG A 183 13.04 3.45 11.13
CA ARG A 183 12.06 4.48 10.83
C ARG A 183 11.23 4.84 12.05
N PRO A 184 10.86 6.13 12.25
CA PRO A 184 10.02 6.54 13.36
C PRO A 184 8.63 5.90 13.26
N LEU A 185 8.05 5.52 14.39
CA LEU A 185 6.67 4.99 14.45
C LEU A 185 5.62 6.03 14.05
N VAL A 186 5.90 7.30 14.31
CA VAL A 186 5.06 8.43 13.90
C VAL A 186 5.85 9.29 12.93
N LYS A 187 5.36 9.40 11.71
CA LYS A 187 5.96 10.21 10.65
C LYS A 187 5.05 11.39 10.32
N ILE A 188 5.62 12.58 10.24
CA ILE A 188 4.90 13.76 9.75
C ILE A 188 4.88 13.73 8.23
N HIS A 189 3.70 13.81 7.65
CA HIS A 189 3.56 13.87 6.20
C HIS A 189 4.19 15.15 5.65
N PRO A 190 5.13 15.07 4.69
CA PRO A 190 5.98 16.21 4.33
C PRO A 190 5.23 17.39 3.69
N GLU A 191 4.10 17.14 3.03
CA GLU A 191 3.33 18.17 2.34
C GLU A 191 2.11 18.65 3.13
N THR A 192 1.44 17.72 3.84
CA THR A 192 0.23 18.08 4.60
C THR A 192 0.49 18.44 6.06
N GLY A 193 1.67 18.07 6.59
CA GLY A 193 2.00 18.27 8.01
C GLY A 193 1.25 17.33 8.98
N ILE A 194 0.43 16.43 8.46
CA ILE A 194 -0.41 15.55 9.29
C ILE A 194 0.43 14.35 9.77
N PRO A 195 0.43 14.03 11.08
CA PRO A 195 1.12 12.84 11.58
C PRO A 195 0.39 11.56 11.17
N ALA A 196 1.16 10.53 10.82
CA ALA A 196 0.69 9.20 10.47
C ALA A 196 1.54 8.13 11.14
N LEU A 197 0.93 7.00 11.51
CA LEU A 197 1.65 5.84 12.00
C LEU A 197 2.40 5.15 10.86
N LEU A 198 3.67 4.80 11.08
CA LEU A 198 4.48 4.02 10.14
C LEU A 198 4.78 2.64 10.75
N ILE A 199 3.82 1.73 10.58
CA ILE A 199 3.78 0.38 11.16
C ILE A 199 3.50 -0.65 10.05
N GLY A 200 3.06 -1.84 10.40
CA GLY A 200 2.65 -2.89 9.47
C GLY A 200 3.62 -4.06 9.48
N ARG A 201 3.42 -5.03 8.59
CA ARG A 201 4.11 -6.33 8.60
C ARG A 201 5.63 -6.26 8.48
N HIS A 202 6.16 -5.19 7.88
CA HIS A 202 7.61 -5.02 7.70
C HIS A 202 8.29 -4.45 8.94
N ALA A 203 7.53 -3.81 9.86
CA ALA A 203 8.05 -3.20 11.07
C ALA A 203 8.31 -4.23 12.17
N TYR A 204 9.45 -4.14 12.85
CA TYR A 204 9.84 -4.99 13.98
C TYR A 204 10.89 -4.30 14.87
N GLY A 205 11.13 -4.87 16.06
CA GLY A 205 12.24 -4.45 16.91
C GLY A 205 12.17 -2.98 17.30
N LEU A 206 11.10 -2.58 18.01
CA LEU A 206 10.96 -1.21 18.50
C LEU A 206 12.10 -0.81 19.41
N THR A 207 12.66 0.37 19.19
CA THR A 207 13.80 0.88 19.97
C THR A 207 13.46 0.94 21.47
N GLY A 208 14.33 0.34 22.30
CA GLY A 208 14.17 0.35 23.75
C GLY A 208 13.16 -0.64 24.32
N LEU A 209 12.48 -1.44 23.49
CA LEU A 209 11.55 -2.48 23.93
C LEU A 209 12.07 -3.90 23.66
N ALA A 210 11.69 -4.84 24.53
CA ALA A 210 11.93 -6.26 24.28
C ALA A 210 11.12 -6.74 23.05
N GLU A 211 11.62 -7.79 22.37
CA GLU A 211 11.00 -8.33 21.14
C GLU A 211 9.51 -8.60 21.29
N LYS A 212 9.11 -9.33 22.34
CA LYS A 212 7.70 -9.66 22.60
C LYS A 212 6.82 -8.43 22.84
N GLU A 213 7.36 -7.41 23.50
CA GLU A 213 6.65 -6.15 23.75
C GLU A 213 6.50 -5.36 22.44
N SER A 214 7.56 -5.33 21.62
CA SER A 214 7.54 -4.71 20.29
C SER A 214 6.48 -5.37 19.41
N GLU A 215 6.47 -6.68 19.31
CA GLU A 215 5.48 -7.43 18.51
C GLU A 215 4.05 -7.21 18.99
N LYS A 216 3.85 -7.20 20.32
CA LYS A 216 2.53 -6.96 20.92
C LYS A 216 2.04 -5.56 20.55
N LEU A 217 2.87 -4.52 20.76
CA LEU A 217 2.50 -3.13 20.51
C LEU A 217 2.22 -2.89 19.01
N LEU A 218 3.07 -3.38 18.12
CA LEU A 218 2.86 -3.24 16.66
C LEU A 218 1.55 -3.91 16.21
N ARG A 219 1.22 -5.08 16.75
CA ARG A 219 -0.03 -5.76 16.47
C ARG A 219 -1.23 -4.98 16.99
N GLU A 220 -1.21 -4.54 18.26
CA GLU A 220 -2.28 -3.76 18.88
C GLU A 220 -2.56 -2.48 18.09
N LEU A 221 -1.53 -1.75 17.67
CA LEU A 221 -1.66 -0.56 16.83
C LEU A 221 -2.28 -0.90 15.47
N THR A 222 -1.82 -1.97 14.82
CA THR A 222 -2.35 -2.40 13.52
C THR A 222 -3.82 -2.78 13.63
N ASP A 223 -4.18 -3.61 14.61
CA ASP A 223 -5.56 -4.06 14.84
C ASP A 223 -6.49 -2.88 15.17
N PHE A 224 -6.00 -1.89 15.93
CA PHE A 224 -6.75 -0.70 16.27
C PHE A 224 -7.03 0.17 15.05
N VAL A 225 -6.05 0.37 14.16
CA VAL A 225 -6.19 1.29 13.02
C VAL A 225 -6.95 0.65 11.87
N CYS A 226 -6.68 -0.62 11.56
CA CYS A 226 -7.19 -1.29 10.37
C CYS A 226 -8.65 -1.77 10.52
N GLN A 227 -9.54 -0.89 10.96
CA GLN A 227 -10.98 -1.14 11.11
C GLN A 227 -11.80 0.13 10.78
N ALA A 228 -13.10 -0.07 10.53
CA ALA A 228 -14.01 1.05 10.27
C ALA A 228 -13.97 2.09 11.42
N PRO A 229 -14.12 3.38 11.11
CA PRO A 229 -14.33 3.98 9.79
C PRO A 229 -13.01 4.29 9.03
N ARG A 230 -11.86 3.83 9.52
CA ARG A 230 -10.52 4.09 8.97
C ARG A 230 -10.10 3.08 7.89
N LEU A 231 -10.99 2.14 7.55
CA LEU A 231 -10.79 1.10 6.55
C LEU A 231 -11.67 1.37 5.33
N TYR A 232 -11.10 1.29 4.13
CA TYR A 232 -11.83 1.19 2.87
C TYR A 232 -11.46 -0.10 2.17
N LEU A 233 -12.46 -0.83 1.66
CA LEU A 233 -12.31 -2.07 0.92
C LEU A 233 -12.82 -1.88 -0.50
N HIS A 234 -11.93 -2.02 -1.51
CA HIS A 234 -12.27 -1.91 -2.91
C HIS A 234 -12.48 -3.28 -3.55
N SER A 235 -13.64 -3.47 -4.17
CA SER A 235 -13.90 -4.59 -5.08
C SER A 235 -13.60 -4.13 -6.50
N TRP A 236 -12.60 -4.74 -7.10
CA TRP A 236 -12.09 -4.33 -8.41
C TRP A 236 -13.07 -4.64 -9.55
N THR A 237 -13.12 -3.74 -10.52
CA THR A 237 -13.68 -3.96 -11.85
C THR A 237 -12.58 -3.77 -12.88
N VAL A 238 -12.56 -4.60 -13.93
CA VAL A 238 -11.60 -4.46 -15.02
C VAL A 238 -11.64 -3.03 -15.59
N GLY A 239 -10.46 -2.41 -15.66
CA GLY A 239 -10.32 -1.02 -16.09
C GLY A 239 -10.26 0.00 -14.95
N ASP A 240 -10.54 -0.38 -13.71
CA ASP A 240 -10.33 0.53 -12.57
C ASP A 240 -8.85 0.91 -12.44
N ALA A 241 -8.61 2.17 -12.07
CA ALA A 241 -7.31 2.65 -11.64
C ALA A 241 -7.43 3.25 -10.24
N ILE A 242 -6.44 3.02 -9.39
CA ILE A 242 -6.37 3.60 -8.05
C ILE A 242 -4.99 4.22 -7.85
N LEU A 243 -5.00 5.42 -7.28
CA LEU A 243 -3.82 6.14 -6.81
C LEU A 243 -3.89 6.27 -5.30
N TRP A 244 -2.84 5.89 -4.58
CA TRP A 244 -2.77 6.12 -3.14
C TRP A 244 -1.45 6.71 -2.69
N ASP A 245 -1.53 7.43 -1.57
CA ASP A 245 -0.39 8.02 -0.89
C ASP A 245 0.23 6.98 0.04
N ASN A 246 1.36 6.44 -0.37
CA ASN A 246 2.10 5.42 0.40
C ASN A 246 2.84 6.01 1.61
N ARG A 247 2.70 7.30 1.89
CA ARG A 247 3.29 7.97 3.06
C ARG A 247 2.35 7.97 4.26
N CYS A 248 1.05 7.68 4.05
CA CYS A 248 0.03 7.74 5.10
C CYS A 248 -1.05 6.65 5.05
N LEU A 249 -1.05 5.79 4.02
CA LEU A 249 -1.98 4.66 3.92
C LEU A 249 -1.24 3.33 3.94
N MET A 250 -1.59 2.42 4.84
CA MET A 250 -1.29 1.01 4.68
C MET A 250 -2.32 0.35 3.78
N HIS A 251 -1.91 -0.74 3.13
CA HIS A 251 -2.82 -1.54 2.32
C HIS A 251 -2.56 -3.05 2.47
N ARG A 252 -3.51 -3.85 1.99
CA ARG A 252 -3.40 -5.31 1.93
C ARG A 252 -4.24 -5.88 0.80
N ALA A 253 -3.80 -7.00 0.24
CA ALA A 253 -4.64 -7.83 -0.62
C ALA A 253 -5.57 -8.72 0.24
N TYR A 254 -6.73 -9.07 -0.31
CA TYR A 254 -7.58 -10.12 0.22
C TYR A 254 -7.47 -11.36 -0.67
N PRO A 255 -7.56 -12.57 -0.08
CA PRO A 255 -7.44 -13.81 -0.81
C PRO A 255 -8.46 -13.94 -1.96
N TRP A 256 -8.06 -14.67 -3.00
CA TRP A 256 -8.92 -15.08 -4.10
C TRP A 256 -8.64 -16.54 -4.49
N ASP A 257 -9.49 -17.11 -5.33
CA ASP A 257 -9.27 -18.45 -5.88
C ASP A 257 -8.21 -18.40 -6.97
N PHE A 258 -7.08 -19.10 -6.78
CA PHE A 258 -5.98 -19.17 -7.75
C PHE A 258 -6.34 -19.96 -9.02
N SER A 259 -7.52 -20.56 -9.10
CA SER A 259 -8.04 -21.18 -10.32
C SER A 259 -8.66 -20.19 -11.31
N GLU A 260 -8.73 -18.90 -10.93
CA GLU A 260 -9.28 -17.80 -11.74
C GLU A 260 -8.21 -16.76 -12.09
#